data_75d0c18a3a3f56d5f4d53e4bf7dada2a
#
_entry.id   75d0c18a3a3f56d5f4d53e4bf7dada2a
#
_cell.length_a   1.000
_cell.length_b   1.000
_cell.length_c   1.000
_cell.angle_alpha   90.00
_cell.angle_beta   90.00
_cell.angle_gamma   90.00
#
_symmetry.space_group_name_H-M   'P 1'
#
loop_
_entity.id
_entity.type
_entity.pdbx_description
1 polymer ?
#
loop_
_entity_poly.entity_id
_entity_poly.type
_entity_poly.pdbx_seq_one_letter_code
_entity_poly.pdbx_strand_id
1 'polypeptide(L)'
;MKKHFMILIFLFVGFSIFAANENNIINASPKYFGQYVSYKNPQGILQKSLGEIILLKNNELTFYSHKRCRKYVFTLNNGWLEYKQKQATLRLKYDSSNNMLYDVKPGPWFFIPTKIIWERISNDAAEKQIKKWQ
;
A
#
# COMPACT_ATOMS: atom_id res chain seq x y z
N MET A 1 12.36 -42.92 3.50
CA MET A 1 11.32 -42.38 4.41
C MET A 1 11.72 -41.08 5.09
N LYS A 2 12.92 -40.96 5.63
CA LYS A 2 13.36 -39.73 6.31
C LYS A 2 13.42 -38.49 5.40
N LYS A 3 13.73 -38.63 4.12
CA LYS A 3 13.77 -37.50 3.16
C LYS A 3 12.41 -36.91 2.86
N HIS A 4 11.36 -37.70 2.79
CA HIS A 4 10.00 -37.21 2.54
C HIS A 4 9.43 -36.48 3.76
N PHE A 5 9.78 -36.90 4.97
CA PHE A 5 9.36 -36.22 6.18
C PHE A 5 9.98 -34.85 6.33
N MET A 6 11.24 -34.68 5.96
CA MET A 6 11.92 -33.39 5.97
C MET A 6 11.30 -32.39 4.99
N ILE A 7 10.90 -32.81 3.79
CA ILE A 7 10.25 -31.95 2.80
C ILE A 7 8.90 -31.44 3.32
N LEU A 8 8.15 -32.29 4.03
CA LEU A 8 6.88 -31.91 4.62
C LEU A 8 7.04 -30.84 5.71
N ILE A 9 8.08 -30.93 6.53
CA ILE A 9 8.39 -29.93 7.56
C ILE A 9 8.76 -28.59 6.94
N PHE A 10 9.52 -28.60 5.83
CA PHE A 10 9.89 -27.39 5.12
C PHE A 10 8.68 -26.64 4.54
N LEU A 11 7.75 -27.37 3.97
CA LEU A 11 6.48 -26.80 3.46
C LEU A 11 5.65 -26.18 4.59
N PHE A 12 5.62 -26.81 5.74
CA PHE A 12 4.86 -26.32 6.90
C PHE A 12 5.48 -25.03 7.47
N VAL A 13 6.80 -24.95 7.55
CA VAL A 13 7.53 -23.76 8.02
C VAL A 13 7.32 -22.59 7.04
N GLY A 14 7.37 -22.83 5.73
CA GLY A 14 7.11 -21.81 4.71
C GLY A 14 5.69 -21.23 4.81
N PHE A 15 4.71 -22.08 5.06
CA PHE A 15 3.33 -21.65 5.25
C PHE A 15 3.15 -20.80 6.52
N SER A 16 3.82 -21.17 7.61
CA SER A 16 3.77 -20.42 8.87
C SER A 16 4.41 -19.04 8.75
N ILE A 17 5.50 -18.90 8.00
CA ILE A 17 6.15 -17.61 7.74
C ILE A 17 5.23 -16.68 6.94
N PHE A 18 4.52 -17.21 5.95
CA PHE A 18 3.58 -16.44 5.14
C PHE A 18 2.40 -15.92 5.98
N ALA A 19 1.82 -16.77 6.83
CA ALA A 19 0.73 -16.39 7.73
C ALA A 19 1.19 -15.32 8.76
N ALA A 20 2.41 -15.44 9.28
CA ALA A 20 2.98 -14.47 10.20
C ALA A 20 3.16 -13.08 9.54
N ASN A 21 3.56 -13.04 8.25
CA ASN A 21 3.70 -11.79 7.50
C ASN A 21 2.34 -11.10 7.29
N GLU A 22 1.29 -11.86 6.99
CA GLU A 22 -0.06 -11.30 6.85
C GLU A 22 -0.56 -10.72 8.19
N ASN A 23 -0.38 -11.45 9.29
CA ASN A 23 -0.74 -10.96 10.62
C ASN A 23 0.03 -9.70 11.00
N ASN A 24 1.31 -9.60 10.61
CA ASN A 24 2.12 -8.42 10.85
C ASN A 24 1.61 -7.19 10.11
N ILE A 25 1.04 -7.33 8.92
CA ILE A 25 0.42 -6.22 8.20
C ILE A 25 -0.80 -5.70 8.97
N ILE A 26 -1.66 -6.60 9.45
CA ILE A 26 -2.89 -6.23 10.15
C ILE A 26 -2.60 -5.58 11.50
N ASN A 27 -1.64 -6.12 12.25
CA ASN A 27 -1.34 -5.70 13.62
C ASN A 27 -0.13 -4.76 13.73
N ALA A 28 0.41 -4.31 12.61
CA ALA A 28 1.60 -3.47 12.61
C ALA A 28 1.30 -2.07 13.14
N SER A 29 2.37 -1.43 13.65
CA SER A 29 2.32 -0.01 13.98
C SER A 29 1.93 0.83 12.75
N PRO A 30 1.36 2.03 12.96
CA PRO A 30 0.94 2.88 11.84
C PRO A 30 2.05 3.12 10.83
N LYS A 31 1.72 2.98 9.54
CA LYS A 31 2.64 3.20 8.43
C LYS A 31 2.00 4.14 7.42
N TYR A 32 2.74 5.13 6.99
CA TYR A 32 2.30 6.08 5.98
C TYR A 32 2.99 5.81 4.66
N PHE A 33 2.22 5.89 3.59
CA PHE A 33 2.71 5.73 2.22
C PHE A 33 2.26 6.95 1.41
N GLY A 34 3.17 7.53 0.66
CA GLY A 34 2.89 8.73 -0.12
C GLY A 34 3.00 8.50 -1.61
N GLN A 35 2.07 9.09 -2.34
CA GLN A 35 2.12 9.17 -3.80
C GLN A 35 2.62 10.54 -4.21
N TYR A 36 3.74 10.55 -4.93
CA TYR A 36 4.31 11.78 -5.45
C TYR A 36 3.74 12.10 -6.83
N VAL A 37 3.41 13.37 -7.02
CA VAL A 37 2.99 13.89 -8.32
C VAL A 37 4.05 14.88 -8.81
N SER A 38 4.32 14.84 -10.11
CA SER A 38 5.29 15.72 -10.75
C SER A 38 4.56 16.92 -11.37
N TYR A 39 5.12 18.10 -11.20
CA TYR A 39 4.59 19.30 -11.81
C TYR A 39 5.74 20.23 -12.20
N LYS A 40 5.48 21.11 -13.15
CA LYS A 40 6.44 22.15 -13.53
C LYS A 40 6.11 23.44 -12.80
N ASN A 41 7.12 24.05 -12.17
CA ASN A 41 6.96 25.36 -11.54
C ASN A 41 6.91 26.46 -12.63
N PRO A 42 6.64 27.74 -12.26
CA PRO A 42 6.59 28.85 -13.23
C PRO A 42 7.88 29.02 -14.05
N GLN A 43 9.02 28.57 -13.54
CA GLN A 43 10.31 28.60 -14.25
C GLN A 43 10.51 27.40 -15.16
N GLY A 44 9.55 26.49 -15.26
CA GLY A 44 9.63 25.28 -16.07
C GLY A 44 10.45 24.15 -15.46
N ILE A 45 10.83 24.25 -14.19
CA ILE A 45 11.61 23.24 -13.48
C ILE A 45 10.65 22.15 -12.97
N LEU A 46 10.99 20.88 -13.21
CA LEU A 46 10.20 19.73 -12.74
C LEU A 46 10.36 19.58 -11.22
N GLN A 47 9.24 19.58 -10.52
CA GLN A 47 9.19 19.39 -9.07
C GLN A 47 8.24 18.25 -8.73
N LYS A 48 8.41 17.68 -7.53
CA LYS A 48 7.54 16.63 -7.00
C LYS A 48 6.94 17.08 -5.67
N SER A 49 5.67 16.76 -5.49
CA SER A 49 4.99 16.96 -4.21
C SER A 49 4.10 15.78 -3.90
N LEU A 50 3.76 15.61 -2.63
CA LEU A 50 2.82 14.58 -2.21
C LEU A 50 1.41 14.95 -2.66
N GLY A 51 0.79 14.08 -3.43
CA GLY A 51 -0.59 14.25 -3.89
C GLY A 51 -1.59 13.49 -3.04
N GLU A 52 -1.18 12.35 -2.46
CA GLU A 52 -2.03 11.53 -1.61
C GLU A 52 -1.16 10.78 -0.60
N ILE A 53 -1.67 10.60 0.61
CA ILE A 53 -1.04 9.80 1.64
C ILE A 53 -2.03 8.74 2.10
N ILE A 54 -1.56 7.49 2.21
CA ILE A 54 -2.32 6.38 2.76
C ILE A 54 -1.73 6.03 4.13
N LEU A 55 -2.59 6.02 5.14
CA LEU A 55 -2.24 5.48 6.45
C LEU A 55 -2.75 4.05 6.54
N LEU A 56 -1.83 3.11 6.74
CA LEU A 56 -2.13 1.72 7.02
C LEU A 56 -1.99 1.51 8.52
N LYS A 57 -3.08 1.25 9.20
CA LYS A 57 -3.12 1.04 10.66
C LYS A 57 -4.15 -0.03 10.98
N ASN A 58 -3.71 -1.10 11.65
CA ASN A 58 -4.55 -2.27 11.92
C ASN A 58 -5.16 -2.79 10.62
N ASN A 59 -6.47 -2.93 10.55
CA ASN A 59 -7.18 -3.36 9.34
C ASN A 59 -7.85 -2.20 8.58
N GLU A 60 -7.34 -0.98 8.77
CA GLU A 60 -7.91 0.21 8.16
C GLU A 60 -6.93 0.90 7.22
N LEU A 61 -7.46 1.39 6.11
CA LEU A 61 -6.78 2.27 5.17
C LEU A 61 -7.41 3.65 5.24
N THR A 62 -6.61 4.67 5.52
CA THR A 62 -7.08 6.05 5.49
C THR A 62 -6.35 6.80 4.38
N PHE A 63 -7.13 7.35 3.46
CA PHE A 63 -6.62 8.12 2.32
C PHE A 63 -6.73 9.60 2.64
N TYR A 64 -5.59 10.29 2.67
CA TYR A 64 -5.52 11.73 2.88
C TYR A 64 -5.10 12.42 1.58
N SER A 65 -5.82 13.45 1.22
CA SER A 65 -5.45 14.37 0.15
C SER A 65 -5.92 15.76 0.53
N HIS A 66 -5.65 16.76 -0.29
CA HIS A 66 -6.01 18.14 0.02
C HIS A 66 -7.50 18.26 0.36
N LYS A 67 -7.81 18.62 1.61
CA LYS A 67 -9.18 18.77 2.15
C LYS A 67 -10.05 17.51 2.07
N ARG A 68 -9.44 16.33 1.96
CA ARG A 68 -10.17 15.07 1.89
C ARG A 68 -9.55 14.02 2.81
N CYS A 69 -10.43 13.26 3.47
CA CYS A 69 -10.03 12.13 4.30
C CYS A 69 -11.08 11.03 4.11
N ARG A 70 -10.64 9.85 3.68
CA ARG A 70 -11.51 8.70 3.46
C ARG A 70 -10.93 7.48 4.15
N LYS A 71 -11.75 6.80 4.93
CA LYS A 71 -11.32 5.63 5.69
C LYS A 71 -12.08 4.39 5.22
N TYR A 72 -11.35 3.29 5.04
CA TYR A 72 -11.89 2.00 4.62
C TYR A 72 -11.33 0.90 5.49
N VAL A 73 -12.17 -0.12 5.75
CA VAL A 73 -11.72 -1.37 6.37
C VAL A 73 -11.32 -2.32 5.24
N PHE A 74 -10.16 -2.91 5.33
CA PHE A 74 -9.69 -3.85 4.32
C PHE A 74 -9.62 -5.27 4.87
N THR A 75 -9.67 -6.25 3.96
CA THR A 75 -9.36 -7.65 4.21
C THR A 75 -8.16 -8.05 3.36
N LEU A 76 -7.37 -9.00 3.87
CA LEU A 76 -6.23 -9.54 3.13
C LEU A 76 -6.67 -10.75 2.31
N ASN A 77 -6.32 -10.73 1.02
CA ASN A 77 -6.55 -11.84 0.12
C ASN A 77 -5.32 -12.01 -0.78
N ASN A 78 -4.51 -13.04 -0.50
CA ASN A 78 -3.28 -13.36 -1.25
C ASN A 78 -2.31 -12.17 -1.39
N GLY A 79 -2.14 -11.40 -0.31
CA GLY A 79 -1.28 -10.22 -0.29
C GLY A 79 -1.90 -8.96 -0.85
N TRP A 80 -3.15 -9.02 -1.29
CA TRP A 80 -3.91 -7.85 -1.72
C TRP A 80 -4.75 -7.33 -0.56
N LEU A 81 -4.71 -6.03 -0.34
CA LEU A 81 -5.59 -5.33 0.59
C LEU A 81 -6.86 -4.97 -0.16
N GLU A 82 -7.94 -5.67 0.12
CA GLU A 82 -9.22 -5.45 -0.55
C GLU A 82 -10.15 -4.61 0.32
N TYR A 83 -10.75 -3.59 -0.26
CA TYR A 83 -11.69 -2.70 0.43
C TYR A 83 -12.83 -2.30 -0.51
N LYS A 84 -13.95 -1.91 0.08
CA LYS A 84 -15.14 -1.53 -0.68
C LYS A 84 -15.33 -0.03 -0.68
N GLN A 85 -15.50 0.53 -1.87
CA GLN A 85 -15.92 1.90 -2.08
C GLN A 85 -17.25 1.87 -2.82
N LYS A 86 -18.33 2.20 -2.11
CA LYS A 86 -19.70 2.03 -2.60
C LYS A 86 -19.95 0.56 -3.01
N GLN A 87 -20.22 0.27 -4.29
CA GLN A 87 -20.45 -1.09 -4.77
C GLN A 87 -19.20 -1.72 -5.40
N ALA A 88 -18.14 -0.98 -5.53
CA ALA A 88 -16.90 -1.47 -6.14
C ALA A 88 -15.96 -2.05 -5.09
N THR A 89 -15.34 -3.19 -5.41
CA THR A 89 -14.24 -3.74 -4.62
C THR A 89 -12.94 -3.25 -5.23
N LEU A 90 -12.17 -2.50 -4.44
CA LEU A 90 -10.87 -2.00 -4.82
C LEU A 90 -9.79 -2.78 -4.07
N ARG A 91 -8.58 -2.77 -4.58
CA ARG A 91 -7.48 -3.51 -3.97
C ARG A 91 -6.15 -2.81 -4.17
N LEU A 92 -5.27 -2.98 -3.18
CA LEU A 92 -3.89 -2.53 -3.21
C LEU A 92 -2.97 -3.68 -2.87
N LYS A 93 -1.86 -3.78 -3.55
CA LYS A 93 -0.82 -4.75 -3.22
C LYS A 93 0.16 -4.13 -2.23
N TYR A 94 0.43 -4.84 -1.13
CA TYR A 94 1.49 -4.47 -0.22
C TYR A 94 2.76 -5.23 -0.59
N ASP A 95 3.79 -4.49 -0.93
CA ASP A 95 5.12 -5.04 -1.21
C ASP A 95 6.04 -4.69 -0.04
N SER A 96 6.23 -5.66 0.87
CA SER A 96 7.04 -5.46 2.06
C SER A 96 8.53 -5.34 1.75
N SER A 97 9.01 -5.97 0.67
CA SER A 97 10.42 -5.92 0.30
C SER A 97 10.84 -4.55 -0.23
N ASN A 98 9.94 -3.83 -0.87
CA ASN A 98 10.20 -2.49 -1.39
C ASN A 98 9.51 -1.38 -0.58
N ASN A 99 8.82 -1.73 0.50
CA ASN A 99 8.08 -0.79 1.34
C ASN A 99 7.14 0.12 0.53
N MET A 100 6.25 -0.50 -0.23
CA MET A 100 5.31 0.24 -1.07
C MET A 100 3.93 -0.41 -1.10
N LEU A 101 2.93 0.42 -1.35
CA LEU A 101 1.62 -0.02 -1.80
C LEU A 101 1.50 0.30 -3.28
N TYR A 102 0.85 -0.55 -4.05
CA TYR A 102 0.61 -0.26 -5.44
C TYR A 102 -0.70 -0.82 -5.96
N ASP A 103 -1.20 -0.18 -7.00
CA ASP A 103 -2.34 -0.63 -7.79
C ASP A 103 -1.93 -0.71 -9.26
N VAL A 104 -2.52 -1.65 -9.99
CA VAL A 104 -2.31 -1.79 -11.42
C VAL A 104 -3.63 -1.50 -12.11
N LYS A 105 -3.66 -0.42 -12.89
CA LYS A 105 -4.85 -0.03 -13.67
C LYS A 105 -4.60 -0.24 -15.15
N PRO A 106 -5.64 -0.56 -15.95
CA PRO A 106 -5.49 -0.55 -17.39
C PRO A 106 -5.03 0.83 -17.84
N GLY A 107 -3.93 0.87 -18.61
CA GLY A 107 -3.43 2.11 -19.17
C GLY A 107 -4.33 2.64 -20.28
N PRO A 108 -4.06 3.86 -20.79
CA PRO A 108 -4.82 4.44 -21.92
C PRO A 108 -4.72 3.59 -23.19
N TRP A 109 -3.69 2.76 -23.26
CA TRP A 109 -3.51 1.75 -24.31
C TRP A 109 -3.71 0.38 -23.67
N PHE A 110 -4.59 -0.45 -24.22
CA PHE A 110 -4.96 -1.75 -23.67
C PHE A 110 -3.79 -2.70 -23.40
N PHE A 111 -2.58 -2.36 -23.83
CA PHE A 111 -1.41 -3.23 -23.79
C PHE A 111 -0.43 -2.89 -22.68
N ILE A 112 -0.51 -1.71 -22.06
CA ILE A 112 0.45 -1.27 -21.05
C ILE A 112 -0.28 -0.89 -19.76
N PRO A 113 -0.27 -1.76 -18.74
CA PRO A 113 -0.87 -1.42 -17.45
C PRO A 113 -0.12 -0.27 -16.79
N THR A 114 -0.84 0.67 -16.22
CA THR A 114 -0.28 1.76 -15.43
C THR A 114 -0.22 1.34 -13.97
N LYS A 115 0.98 1.38 -13.40
CA LYS A 115 1.20 1.07 -11.99
C LYS A 115 1.20 2.37 -11.19
N ILE A 116 0.30 2.47 -10.21
CA ILE A 116 0.24 3.58 -9.28
C ILE A 116 0.93 3.13 -7.99
N ILE A 117 1.88 3.91 -7.51
CA ILE A 117 2.73 3.53 -6.39
C ILE A 117 2.63 4.56 -5.27
N TRP A 118 2.48 4.08 -4.04
CA TRP A 118 2.62 4.84 -2.82
C TRP A 118 3.85 4.32 -2.08
N GLU A 119 4.83 5.17 -1.89
CA GLU A 119 6.09 4.82 -1.24
C GLU A 119 6.03 5.08 0.26
N ARG A 120 6.76 4.28 1.04
CA ARG A 120 6.86 4.48 2.49
C ARG A 120 7.49 5.83 2.79
N ILE A 121 6.80 6.62 3.59
CA ILE A 121 7.31 7.92 4.07
C ILE A 121 7.37 7.93 5.59
N SER A 122 8.18 8.82 6.15
CA SER A 122 8.29 8.93 7.60
C SER A 122 6.98 9.43 8.21
N ASN A 123 6.70 9.00 9.43
CA ASN A 123 5.49 9.42 10.14
C ASN A 123 5.47 10.95 10.32
N ASP A 124 6.61 11.55 10.66
CA ASP A 124 6.71 13.00 10.85
C ASP A 124 6.40 13.76 9.57
N ALA A 125 6.96 13.35 8.44
CA ALA A 125 6.71 13.99 7.15
C ALA A 125 5.25 13.87 6.74
N ALA A 126 4.64 12.68 6.96
CA ALA A 126 3.25 12.43 6.64
C ALA A 126 2.31 13.31 7.48
N GLU A 127 2.50 13.31 8.79
CA GLU A 127 1.66 14.07 9.72
C GLU A 127 1.76 15.57 9.45
N LYS A 128 2.95 16.07 9.14
CA LYS A 128 3.16 17.46 8.79
C LYS A 128 2.41 17.84 7.50
N GLN A 129 2.46 16.99 6.49
CA GLN A 129 1.76 17.24 5.22
C GLN A 129 0.24 17.15 5.39
N ILE A 130 -0.25 16.16 6.12
CA ILE A 130 -1.69 16.00 6.39
C ILE A 130 -2.21 17.25 7.11
N LYS A 131 -1.48 17.75 8.08
CA LYS A 131 -1.85 18.95 8.82
C LYS A 131 -1.97 20.18 7.90
N LYS A 132 -1.10 20.28 6.89
CA LYS A 132 -1.19 21.36 5.89
C LYS A 132 -2.43 21.23 5.00
N TRP A 133 -2.89 20.00 4.75
CA TRP A 133 -4.05 19.74 3.90
C TRP A 133 -5.40 19.97 4.60
N GLN A 134 -5.41 20.02 5.91
CA GLN A 134 -6.64 20.19 6.69
C GLN A 134 -7.04 21.65 6.89
#